data_90ae3780a26ab12927428e43aff40f1a
#
_entry.id   90ae3780a26ab12927428e43aff40f1a
#
_cell.length_a   1.000
_cell.length_b   1.000
_cell.length_c   1.000
_cell.angle_alpha   90.00
_cell.angle_beta   90.00
_cell.angle_gamma   90.00
#
_symmetry.space_group_name_H-M   'P 1'
#
loop_
_entity.id
_entity.type
_entity.pdbx_description
1 polymer ?
#
loop_
_entity_poly.entity_id
_entity_poly.type
_entity_poly.pdbx_seq_one_letter_code
_entity_poly.pdbx_strand_id
1 'polypeptide(L)'
;MDLLYYTRLMRRNWLFILLSLVLAVTAALVITANTSPKYVATISMLVSGHDKEGSLSTAYQAGMLSQQRVQSYANLLSSRRVVSQITTGEDVQRLQANITVEAIPSTVLLRATVADTDPARAARMVNALGEAFSRLIDEIERPTPNSRPTVKVTMVDQADVPTTPISPRPLVNLVLAVTIALFVAVGSTVLRDRLDTTIKTSETLQRVSKSSILGVIGYERDARHHPLIVRDQGRSSRSEAFRSLRTNLQFIGVDRQPKSLVVTSCLPGEGKSSTSANLAITLAQAGWRVILVDGDLRRPSIPRYLGIEGAVGLTDVLIDKAQLPDVIQTWSEPNLSILPSGRIPPNPSELLGSQGMRQLLARLTEAYDMVIVDAPPLLPVTDAATLAAVCDGTLLVARYGRTRQEHITRAVEMLSSINARVVGSVLNFTPARSDQYRGYGYGYEPQVKTLTTV
;
A
#
# COMPACT_ATOMS: atom_id res chain seq x y z
N MET A 1 14.68 2.55 -14.02
CA MET A 1 13.41 2.25 -13.30
C MET A 1 12.39 1.89 -14.36
N ASP A 2 12.01 0.64 -14.44
CA ASP A 2 11.25 0.12 -15.58
C ASP A 2 9.77 0.48 -15.51
N LEU A 3 9.26 1.10 -16.55
CA LEU A 3 7.83 1.43 -16.74
C LEU A 3 6.95 0.18 -16.52
N LEU A 4 7.46 -0.99 -16.90
CA LEU A 4 6.84 -2.30 -16.70
C LEU A 4 6.62 -2.67 -15.22
N TYR A 5 7.45 -2.16 -14.31
CA TYR A 5 7.26 -2.37 -12.88
C TYR A 5 6.01 -1.64 -12.36
N TYR A 6 5.84 -0.36 -12.73
CA TYR A 6 4.68 0.44 -12.30
C TYR A 6 3.37 -0.08 -12.89
N THR A 7 3.37 -0.54 -14.13
CA THR A 7 2.18 -1.14 -14.73
C THR A 7 1.76 -2.43 -14.03
N ARG A 8 2.71 -3.29 -13.64
CA ARG A 8 2.43 -4.50 -12.83
C ARG A 8 1.91 -4.14 -11.44
N LEU A 9 2.48 -3.11 -10.81
CA LEU A 9 2.06 -2.62 -9.49
C LEU A 9 0.62 -2.11 -9.52
N MET A 10 0.27 -1.27 -10.51
CA MET A 10 -1.08 -0.76 -10.72
C MET A 10 -2.08 -1.90 -10.99
N ARG A 11 -1.71 -2.84 -11.86
CA ARG A 11 -2.54 -4.00 -12.19
C ARG A 11 -2.79 -4.92 -10.99
N ARG A 12 -1.84 -5.02 -10.06
CA ARG A 12 -2.02 -5.78 -8.81
C ARG A 12 -2.96 -5.09 -7.83
N ASN A 13 -2.98 -3.75 -7.83
CA ASN A 13 -3.77 -2.94 -6.89
C ASN A 13 -4.95 -2.22 -7.56
N TRP A 14 -5.41 -2.68 -8.73
CA TRP A 14 -6.46 -2.04 -9.51
C TRP A 14 -7.79 -1.86 -8.75
N LEU A 15 -8.14 -2.82 -7.89
CA LEU A 15 -9.34 -2.75 -7.04
C LEU A 15 -9.26 -1.59 -6.04
N PHE A 16 -8.09 -1.36 -5.44
CA PHE A 16 -7.88 -0.24 -4.54
C PHE A 16 -7.99 1.10 -5.27
N ILE A 17 -7.41 1.20 -6.47
CA ILE A 17 -7.49 2.40 -7.31
C ILE A 17 -8.95 2.63 -7.74
N LEU A 18 -9.64 1.60 -8.16
CA LEU A 18 -11.07 1.69 -8.54
C LEU A 18 -11.95 2.13 -7.36
N LEU A 19 -11.74 1.52 -6.19
CA LEU A 19 -12.53 1.85 -4.99
C LEU A 19 -12.31 3.31 -4.55
N SER A 20 -11.07 3.80 -4.58
CA SER A 20 -10.76 5.20 -4.27
C SER A 20 -11.38 6.16 -5.26
N LEU A 21 -11.42 5.81 -6.55
CA LEU A 21 -12.06 6.60 -7.59
C LEU A 21 -13.58 6.67 -7.39
N VAL A 22 -14.23 5.53 -7.15
CA VAL A 22 -15.69 5.47 -6.88
C VAL A 22 -16.03 6.30 -5.65
N LEU A 23 -15.24 6.19 -4.58
CA LEU A 23 -15.45 6.97 -3.36
C LEU A 23 -15.34 8.48 -3.62
N ALA A 24 -14.35 8.91 -4.39
CA ALA A 24 -14.14 10.32 -4.72
C ALA A 24 -15.26 10.88 -5.61
N VAL A 25 -15.70 10.11 -6.61
CA VAL A 25 -16.84 10.50 -7.47
C VAL A 25 -18.11 10.62 -6.64
N THR A 26 -18.40 9.66 -5.77
CA THR A 26 -19.56 9.70 -4.88
C THR A 26 -19.51 10.92 -3.95
N ALA A 27 -18.35 11.19 -3.33
CA ALA A 27 -18.17 12.36 -2.49
C ALA A 27 -18.37 13.67 -3.26
N ALA A 28 -17.81 13.79 -4.48
CA ALA A 28 -18.00 14.97 -5.32
C ALA A 28 -19.45 15.20 -5.70
N LEU A 29 -20.20 14.14 -6.03
CA LEU A 29 -21.62 14.22 -6.34
C LEU A 29 -22.45 14.66 -5.11
N VAL A 30 -22.17 14.07 -3.94
CA VAL A 30 -22.85 14.44 -2.68
C VAL A 30 -22.56 15.89 -2.31
N ILE A 31 -21.30 16.34 -2.39
CA ILE A 31 -20.92 17.73 -2.10
C ILE A 31 -21.62 18.67 -3.10
N THR A 32 -21.61 18.32 -4.38
CA THR A 32 -22.24 19.14 -5.42
C THR A 32 -23.75 19.21 -5.24
N ALA A 33 -24.42 18.11 -4.88
CA ALA A 33 -25.87 18.07 -4.64
C ALA A 33 -26.29 18.85 -3.37
N ASN A 34 -25.44 18.85 -2.33
CA ASN A 34 -25.71 19.57 -1.08
C ASN A 34 -25.30 21.05 -1.12
N THR A 35 -24.60 21.50 -2.17
CA THR A 35 -24.22 22.90 -2.32
C THR A 35 -25.38 23.69 -2.93
N SER A 36 -25.88 24.71 -2.24
CA SER A 36 -26.93 25.57 -2.74
C SER A 36 -26.53 26.27 -4.04
N PRO A 37 -27.34 26.20 -5.10
CA PRO A 37 -27.04 26.85 -6.36
C PRO A 37 -27.01 28.39 -6.18
N LYS A 38 -26.02 29.05 -6.81
CA LYS A 38 -25.91 30.50 -6.84
C LYS A 38 -26.12 31.01 -8.25
N TYR A 39 -27.01 31.98 -8.39
CA TYR A 39 -27.30 32.65 -9.63
C TYR A 39 -26.76 34.07 -9.59
N VAL A 40 -26.29 34.59 -10.72
CA VAL A 40 -25.80 35.97 -10.85
C VAL A 40 -26.60 36.70 -11.89
N ALA A 41 -27.15 37.82 -11.47
CA ALA A 41 -27.80 38.78 -12.35
C ALA A 41 -26.86 39.98 -12.57
N THR A 42 -26.85 40.51 -13.78
CA THR A 42 -25.88 41.55 -14.20
C THR A 42 -26.65 42.71 -14.85
N ILE A 43 -26.29 43.93 -14.50
CA ILE A 43 -26.74 45.17 -15.19
C ILE A 43 -25.54 45.89 -15.77
N SER A 44 -25.78 46.63 -16.85
CA SER A 44 -24.77 47.53 -17.45
C SER A 44 -25.32 48.96 -17.43
N MET A 45 -24.52 49.88 -16.94
CA MET A 45 -24.87 51.30 -16.83
C MET A 45 -23.87 52.16 -17.57
N LEU A 46 -24.38 53.15 -18.29
CA LEU A 46 -23.61 54.15 -19.01
C LEU A 46 -23.52 55.44 -18.19
N VAL A 47 -22.28 55.90 -17.99
CA VAL A 47 -21.99 57.20 -17.34
C VAL A 47 -21.76 58.22 -18.43
N SER A 48 -22.68 59.14 -18.66
CA SER A 48 -22.53 60.19 -19.69
C SER A 48 -22.45 61.59 -19.07
N GLY A 49 -21.45 62.36 -19.46
CA GLY A 49 -21.38 63.77 -19.13
C GLY A 49 -22.36 64.58 -19.97
N HIS A 50 -23.02 65.57 -19.33
CA HIS A 50 -23.93 66.47 -20.03
C HIS A 50 -23.15 67.70 -20.47
N ASP A 51 -23.05 67.91 -21.79
CA ASP A 51 -22.32 69.03 -22.37
C ASP A 51 -23.26 70.24 -22.54
N LYS A 52 -22.90 71.40 -22.07
CA LYS A 52 -23.68 72.65 -22.17
C LYS A 52 -23.38 73.46 -23.40
N GLU A 53 -22.28 73.20 -24.09
CA GLU A 53 -21.83 73.95 -25.27
C GLU A 53 -21.15 73.02 -26.24
N GLY A 54 -21.76 72.86 -27.42
CA GLY A 54 -21.44 71.90 -28.50
C GLY A 54 -20.07 72.09 -29.17
N SER A 55 -18.99 72.36 -28.48
CA SER A 55 -17.67 72.40 -29.07
C SER A 55 -16.96 71.04 -28.94
N LEU A 56 -16.25 70.60 -29.99
CA LEU A 56 -15.57 69.30 -30.04
C LEU A 56 -14.50 69.13 -28.93
N SER A 57 -13.89 70.24 -28.48
CA SER A 57 -12.91 70.24 -27.42
C SER A 57 -13.45 69.99 -26.04
N THR A 58 -14.66 70.53 -25.75
CA THR A 58 -15.36 70.32 -24.49
C THR A 58 -15.96 68.88 -24.39
N ALA A 59 -16.39 68.32 -25.49
CA ALA A 59 -16.88 66.95 -25.56
C ALA A 59 -15.76 65.95 -25.28
N TYR A 60 -14.52 66.16 -25.81
CA TYR A 60 -13.40 65.30 -25.53
C TYR A 60 -12.96 65.37 -24.04
N GLN A 61 -12.90 66.59 -23.46
CA GLN A 61 -12.56 66.79 -22.07
C GLN A 61 -13.64 66.19 -21.12
N ALA A 62 -14.91 66.29 -21.46
CA ALA A 62 -16.02 65.69 -20.71
C ALA A 62 -15.92 64.15 -20.76
N GLY A 63 -15.52 63.55 -21.89
CA GLY A 63 -15.26 62.12 -22.03
C GLY A 63 -14.11 61.59 -21.12
N MET A 64 -12.98 62.32 -21.12
CA MET A 64 -11.84 62.00 -20.24
C MET A 64 -12.16 62.11 -18.76
N LEU A 65 -12.89 63.17 -18.35
CA LEU A 65 -13.38 63.37 -16.99
C LEU A 65 -14.36 62.29 -16.56
N SER A 66 -15.25 61.87 -17.47
CA SER A 66 -16.21 60.79 -17.20
C SER A 66 -15.51 59.47 -16.98
N GLN A 67 -14.46 59.17 -17.77
CA GLN A 67 -13.67 57.95 -17.66
C GLN A 67 -12.89 57.90 -16.33
N GLN A 68 -12.35 59.03 -15.85
CA GLN A 68 -11.64 59.11 -14.57
C GLN A 68 -12.62 58.96 -13.39
N ARG A 69 -13.86 59.43 -13.52
CA ARG A 69 -14.88 59.34 -12.47
C ARG A 69 -15.55 57.95 -12.37
N VAL A 70 -15.55 57.15 -13.44
CA VAL A 70 -16.20 55.82 -13.47
C VAL A 70 -15.71 54.95 -12.34
N GLN A 71 -14.40 54.97 -12.02
CA GLN A 71 -13.84 54.18 -10.91
C GLN A 71 -14.40 54.64 -9.53
N SER A 72 -14.59 55.96 -9.35
CA SER A 72 -15.19 56.52 -8.13
C SER A 72 -16.65 56.11 -8.00
N TYR A 73 -17.38 56.14 -9.12
CA TYR A 73 -18.77 55.71 -9.16
C TYR A 73 -18.96 54.20 -8.93
N ALA A 74 -18.00 53.36 -9.37
CA ALA A 74 -18.00 51.94 -9.05
C ALA A 74 -17.94 51.70 -7.51
N ASN A 75 -17.10 52.47 -6.81
CA ASN A 75 -17.03 52.37 -5.36
C ASN A 75 -18.26 52.92 -4.65
N LEU A 76 -18.88 53.95 -5.21
CA LEU A 76 -20.14 54.50 -4.68
C LEU A 76 -21.32 53.54 -4.83
N LEU A 77 -21.38 52.82 -5.93
CA LEU A 77 -22.47 51.88 -6.23
C LEU A 77 -22.51 50.71 -5.23
N SER A 78 -21.37 50.23 -4.77
CA SER A 78 -21.26 49.21 -3.72
C SER A 78 -21.36 49.78 -2.29
N SER A 79 -21.54 51.11 -2.16
CA SER A 79 -21.58 51.79 -0.85
C SER A 79 -22.84 51.43 -0.07
N ARG A 80 -22.70 51.46 1.28
CA ARG A 80 -23.84 51.26 2.20
C ARG A 80 -24.99 52.20 1.92
N ARG A 81 -24.73 53.45 1.46
CA ARG A 81 -25.76 54.49 1.16
C ARG A 81 -26.69 54.04 0.03
N VAL A 82 -26.17 53.40 -0.99
CA VAL A 82 -26.99 52.85 -2.10
C VAL A 82 -27.71 51.62 -1.66
N VAL A 83 -27.00 50.66 -1.03
CA VAL A 83 -27.58 49.37 -0.63
C VAL A 83 -28.67 49.53 0.42
N SER A 84 -28.57 50.51 1.33
CA SER A 84 -29.60 50.79 2.35
C SER A 84 -30.91 51.35 1.78
N GLN A 85 -30.90 51.86 0.53
CA GLN A 85 -32.14 52.27 -0.16
C GLN A 85 -32.96 51.11 -0.71
N ILE A 86 -32.35 49.92 -0.84
CA ILE A 86 -32.96 48.74 -1.43
C ILE A 86 -33.42 47.76 -0.36
N THR A 87 -32.63 47.66 0.72
CA THR A 87 -32.90 46.72 1.82
C THR A 87 -32.52 47.33 3.16
N THR A 88 -33.07 46.80 4.26
CA THR A 88 -32.86 47.30 5.62
C THR A 88 -32.29 46.23 6.56
N GLY A 89 -31.65 46.67 7.64
CA GLY A 89 -31.18 45.77 8.69
C GLY A 89 -29.94 44.94 8.33
N GLU A 90 -29.92 43.69 8.75
CA GLU A 90 -28.78 42.74 8.51
C GLU A 90 -28.65 42.36 7.03
N ASP A 91 -29.69 42.46 6.25
CA ASP A 91 -29.69 42.16 4.81
C ASP A 91 -28.81 43.14 4.02
N VAL A 92 -28.54 44.36 4.55
CA VAL A 92 -27.61 45.32 3.92
C VAL A 92 -26.21 44.74 3.81
N GLN A 93 -25.68 44.14 4.88
CA GLN A 93 -24.32 43.56 4.88
C GLN A 93 -24.24 42.32 3.97
N ARG A 94 -25.26 41.48 4.00
CA ARG A 94 -25.37 40.29 3.13
C ARG A 94 -25.42 40.67 1.66
N LEU A 95 -26.23 41.65 1.32
CA LEU A 95 -26.34 42.13 -0.06
C LEU A 95 -25.02 42.76 -0.51
N GLN A 96 -24.40 43.60 0.33
CA GLN A 96 -23.14 44.26 0.03
C GLN A 96 -22.00 43.24 -0.22
N ALA A 97 -21.95 42.15 0.53
CA ALA A 97 -21.00 41.08 0.32
C ALA A 97 -21.18 40.30 -1.00
N ASN A 98 -22.43 40.32 -1.54
CA ASN A 98 -22.80 39.59 -2.76
C ASN A 98 -22.86 40.50 -4.00
N ILE A 99 -22.53 41.80 -3.85
CA ILE A 99 -22.43 42.75 -4.96
C ILE A 99 -21.00 42.80 -5.44
N THR A 100 -20.81 42.65 -6.73
CA THR A 100 -19.52 42.95 -7.38
C THR A 100 -19.74 44.04 -8.42
N VAL A 101 -18.93 45.09 -8.37
CA VAL A 101 -19.00 46.22 -9.31
C VAL A 101 -17.66 46.34 -10.00
N GLU A 102 -17.71 46.41 -11.33
CA GLU A 102 -16.53 46.56 -12.18
C GLU A 102 -16.73 47.76 -13.12
N ALA A 103 -15.76 48.66 -13.14
CA ALA A 103 -15.60 49.65 -14.19
C ALA A 103 -14.91 49.00 -15.38
N ILE A 104 -15.55 48.96 -16.55
CA ILE A 104 -14.94 48.38 -17.74
C ILE A 104 -13.82 49.28 -18.24
N PRO A 105 -12.55 48.80 -18.27
CA PRO A 105 -11.41 49.64 -18.64
C PRO A 105 -11.57 50.29 -20.02
N SER A 106 -11.14 51.56 -20.11
CA SER A 106 -11.18 52.37 -21.33
C SER A 106 -12.60 52.65 -21.87
N THR A 107 -13.62 52.49 -21.04
CA THR A 107 -15.04 52.79 -21.36
C THR A 107 -15.68 53.66 -20.27
N VAL A 108 -16.85 54.10 -20.54
CA VAL A 108 -17.72 54.81 -19.56
C VAL A 108 -18.83 53.91 -19.02
N LEU A 109 -18.58 52.59 -19.06
CA LEU A 109 -19.53 51.57 -18.63
C LEU A 109 -19.20 51.05 -17.23
N LEU A 110 -20.22 50.93 -16.39
CA LEU A 110 -20.22 50.25 -15.12
C LEU A 110 -21.03 48.98 -15.23
N ARG A 111 -20.44 47.88 -14.77
CA ARG A 111 -21.13 46.60 -14.63
C ARG A 111 -21.33 46.29 -13.16
N ALA A 112 -22.56 46.02 -12.77
CA ALA A 112 -22.89 45.56 -11.42
C ALA A 112 -23.49 44.16 -11.49
N THR A 113 -23.07 43.31 -10.58
CA THR A 113 -23.57 41.93 -10.45
C THR A 113 -24.04 41.68 -9.03
N VAL A 114 -25.12 40.93 -8.89
CA VAL A 114 -25.59 40.43 -7.59
C VAL A 114 -25.72 38.93 -7.65
N ALA A 115 -25.14 38.24 -6.67
CA ALA A 115 -25.20 36.80 -6.51
C ALA A 115 -26.25 36.45 -5.44
N ASP A 116 -27.24 35.59 -5.76
CA ASP A 116 -28.25 35.11 -4.80
C ASP A 116 -28.60 33.63 -5.11
N THR A 117 -29.16 32.93 -4.14
CA THR A 117 -29.70 31.57 -4.32
C THR A 117 -31.04 31.55 -5.07
N ASP A 118 -31.80 32.64 -5.05
CA ASP A 118 -33.01 32.83 -5.82
C ASP A 118 -32.71 33.68 -7.07
N PRO A 119 -32.88 33.15 -8.30
CA PRO A 119 -32.58 33.87 -9.53
C PRO A 119 -33.47 35.11 -9.72
N ALA A 120 -34.76 35.04 -9.33
CA ALA A 120 -35.68 36.18 -9.45
C ALA A 120 -35.30 37.28 -8.46
N ARG A 121 -34.86 36.94 -7.25
CA ARG A 121 -34.36 37.88 -6.25
C ARG A 121 -33.09 38.57 -6.71
N ALA A 122 -32.14 37.84 -7.28
CA ALA A 122 -30.90 38.39 -7.84
C ALA A 122 -31.17 39.46 -8.90
N ALA A 123 -32.10 39.18 -9.85
CA ALA A 123 -32.49 40.14 -10.91
C ALA A 123 -33.18 41.36 -10.34
N ARG A 124 -34.16 41.19 -9.44
CA ARG A 124 -34.85 42.32 -8.79
C ARG A 124 -33.87 43.22 -8.00
N MET A 125 -32.95 42.63 -7.25
CA MET A 125 -32.01 43.38 -6.42
C MET A 125 -30.98 44.16 -7.25
N VAL A 126 -30.44 43.58 -8.33
CA VAL A 126 -29.48 44.30 -9.16
C VAL A 126 -30.14 45.40 -9.96
N ASN A 127 -31.39 45.21 -10.45
CA ASN A 127 -32.17 46.29 -11.11
C ASN A 127 -32.51 47.43 -10.14
N ALA A 128 -32.96 47.10 -8.93
CA ALA A 128 -33.20 48.11 -7.88
C ALA A 128 -31.90 48.85 -7.47
N LEU A 129 -30.75 48.15 -7.48
CA LEU A 129 -29.44 48.76 -7.24
C LEU A 129 -29.08 49.80 -8.30
N GLY A 130 -29.34 49.49 -9.57
CA GLY A 130 -29.11 50.43 -10.68
C GLY A 130 -30.01 51.66 -10.60
N GLU A 131 -31.29 51.48 -10.26
CA GLU A 131 -32.27 52.59 -10.09
C GLU A 131 -31.91 53.47 -8.88
N ALA A 132 -31.58 52.87 -7.73
CA ALA A 132 -31.18 53.62 -6.54
C ALA A 132 -29.89 54.42 -6.79
N PHE A 133 -28.92 53.80 -7.49
CA PHE A 133 -27.70 54.46 -7.86
C PHE A 133 -27.90 55.60 -8.85
N SER A 134 -28.73 55.43 -9.87
CA SER A 134 -29.07 56.51 -10.83
C SER A 134 -29.66 57.70 -10.12
N ARG A 135 -30.61 57.46 -9.19
CA ARG A 135 -31.21 58.52 -8.36
C ARG A 135 -30.19 59.24 -7.48
N LEU A 136 -29.30 58.50 -6.87
CA LEU A 136 -28.24 59.07 -6.00
C LEU A 136 -27.28 59.95 -6.79
N ILE A 137 -26.86 59.52 -7.98
CA ILE A 137 -25.96 60.33 -8.84
C ILE A 137 -26.69 61.57 -9.34
N ASP A 138 -27.94 61.46 -9.71
CA ASP A 138 -28.75 62.63 -10.10
C ASP A 138 -28.89 63.67 -8.96
N GLU A 139 -28.94 63.19 -7.72
CA GLU A 139 -28.94 64.07 -6.54
C GLU A 139 -27.57 64.74 -6.28
N ILE A 140 -26.49 63.96 -6.32
CA ILE A 140 -25.12 64.42 -6.00
C ILE A 140 -24.56 65.38 -7.09
N GLU A 141 -24.86 65.13 -8.34
CA GLU A 141 -24.33 65.84 -9.51
C GLU A 141 -25.17 67.06 -9.92
N ARG A 142 -26.21 67.37 -9.16
CA ARG A 142 -27.03 68.62 -9.36
C ARG A 142 -26.35 69.79 -8.62
N PRO A 143 -25.81 70.80 -9.34
CA PRO A 143 -25.17 71.99 -8.70
C PRO A 143 -26.14 72.88 -7.94
N THR A 144 -27.40 72.96 -8.41
CA THR A 144 -28.51 73.71 -7.79
C THR A 144 -29.84 73.00 -7.97
N PRO A 145 -30.84 73.19 -7.10
CA PRO A 145 -32.10 72.43 -7.13
C PRO A 145 -32.83 72.42 -8.49
N ASN A 146 -32.65 73.47 -9.32
CA ASN A 146 -33.31 73.60 -10.65
C ASN A 146 -32.34 73.35 -11.83
N SER A 147 -31.13 72.87 -11.63
CA SER A 147 -30.18 72.60 -12.72
C SER A 147 -30.22 71.15 -13.17
N ARG A 148 -29.78 70.94 -14.41
CA ARG A 148 -29.58 69.56 -14.90
C ARG A 148 -28.28 68.99 -14.29
N PRO A 149 -28.26 67.68 -14.00
CA PRO A 149 -27.03 67.02 -13.47
C PRO A 149 -25.93 67.09 -14.51
N THR A 150 -24.69 67.32 -14.03
CA THR A 150 -23.50 67.36 -14.89
C THR A 150 -23.10 66.00 -15.42
N VAL A 151 -23.43 64.93 -14.70
CA VAL A 151 -23.25 63.50 -15.11
C VAL A 151 -24.60 62.79 -14.94
N LYS A 152 -24.97 62.02 -15.93
CA LYS A 152 -26.14 61.16 -15.91
C LYS A 152 -25.72 59.68 -16.00
N VAL A 153 -26.23 58.87 -15.12
CA VAL A 153 -26.12 57.42 -15.20
C VAL A 153 -27.41 56.84 -15.76
N THR A 154 -27.27 56.14 -16.87
CA THR A 154 -28.40 55.51 -17.54
C THR A 154 -28.20 54.01 -17.57
N MET A 155 -29.21 53.24 -17.15
CA MET A 155 -29.20 51.78 -17.28
C MET A 155 -29.33 51.42 -18.76
N VAL A 156 -28.34 50.73 -19.32
CA VAL A 156 -28.33 50.30 -20.73
C VAL A 156 -29.04 48.96 -20.86
N ASP A 157 -28.62 48.03 -19.99
CA ASP A 157 -29.20 46.69 -19.95
C ASP A 157 -29.80 46.42 -18.56
N GLN A 158 -31.04 46.01 -18.50
CA GLN A 158 -31.66 45.48 -17.30
C GLN A 158 -31.32 44.01 -17.15
N ALA A 159 -31.23 43.55 -15.91
CA ALA A 159 -30.97 42.15 -15.65
C ALA A 159 -32.23 41.30 -15.87
N ASP A 160 -32.12 40.31 -16.72
CA ASP A 160 -33.05 39.22 -16.84
C ASP A 160 -32.84 38.19 -15.72
N VAL A 161 -33.87 37.35 -15.47
CA VAL A 161 -33.78 36.27 -14.49
C VAL A 161 -32.82 35.20 -15.02
N PRO A 162 -31.68 34.98 -14.37
CA PRO A 162 -30.70 33.99 -14.81
C PRO A 162 -31.28 32.59 -14.74
N THR A 163 -31.12 31.80 -15.81
CA THR A 163 -31.63 30.43 -15.93
C THR A 163 -30.63 29.38 -15.50
N THR A 164 -29.34 29.72 -15.50
CA THR A 164 -28.26 28.79 -15.16
C THR A 164 -27.47 29.23 -13.94
N PRO A 165 -27.24 28.36 -12.97
CA PRO A 165 -26.39 28.69 -11.81
C PRO A 165 -24.92 28.76 -12.21
N ILE A 166 -24.17 29.68 -11.62
CA ILE A 166 -22.72 29.77 -11.82
C ILE A 166 -21.93 28.89 -10.85
N SER A 167 -22.57 28.44 -9.78
CA SER A 167 -22.00 27.53 -8.77
C SER A 167 -23.14 26.64 -8.22
N PRO A 168 -22.85 25.35 -7.90
CA PRO A 168 -21.60 24.62 -8.12
C PRO A 168 -21.36 24.32 -9.62
N ARG A 169 -20.09 24.08 -9.97
CA ARG A 169 -19.72 23.64 -11.33
C ARG A 169 -19.47 22.12 -11.30
N PRO A 170 -20.47 21.27 -11.58
CA PRO A 170 -20.38 19.83 -11.34
C PRO A 170 -19.25 19.17 -12.11
N LEU A 171 -19.00 19.60 -13.35
CA LEU A 171 -17.95 19.03 -14.20
C LEU A 171 -16.55 19.38 -13.67
N VAL A 172 -16.32 20.60 -13.21
CA VAL A 172 -15.05 21.03 -12.62
C VAL A 172 -14.80 20.29 -11.30
N ASN A 173 -15.83 20.19 -10.45
CA ASN A 173 -15.74 19.47 -9.18
C ASN A 173 -15.42 17.98 -9.41
N LEU A 174 -16.06 17.36 -10.41
CA LEU A 174 -15.83 15.95 -10.77
C LEU A 174 -14.41 15.73 -11.28
N VAL A 175 -13.93 16.55 -12.22
CA VAL A 175 -12.57 16.45 -12.77
C VAL A 175 -11.53 16.62 -11.66
N LEU A 176 -11.73 17.60 -10.79
CA LEU A 176 -10.83 17.85 -9.67
C LEU A 176 -10.80 16.66 -8.71
N ALA A 177 -11.98 16.13 -8.33
CA ALA A 177 -12.07 14.98 -7.45
C ALA A 177 -11.40 13.72 -8.03
N VAL A 178 -11.63 13.42 -9.31
CA VAL A 178 -11.01 12.31 -10.02
C VAL A 178 -9.48 12.46 -10.07
N THR A 179 -8.99 13.66 -10.37
CA THR A 179 -7.55 13.95 -10.43
C THR A 179 -6.89 13.74 -9.07
N ILE A 180 -7.45 14.30 -8.02
CA ILE A 180 -6.94 14.15 -6.65
C ILE A 180 -6.97 12.68 -6.23
N ALA A 181 -8.08 11.97 -6.49
CA ALA A 181 -8.21 10.55 -6.14
C ALA A 181 -7.15 9.69 -6.85
N LEU A 182 -6.89 9.96 -8.13
CA LEU A 182 -5.87 9.25 -8.90
C LEU A 182 -4.47 9.49 -8.32
N PHE A 183 -4.11 10.72 -8.00
CA PHE A 183 -2.84 11.05 -7.36
C PHE A 183 -2.68 10.37 -6.00
N VAL A 184 -3.70 10.41 -5.15
CA VAL A 184 -3.68 9.76 -3.84
C VAL A 184 -3.61 8.24 -3.98
N ALA A 185 -4.37 7.63 -4.88
CA ALA A 185 -4.38 6.19 -5.08
C ALA A 185 -3.05 5.67 -5.62
N VAL A 186 -2.48 6.33 -6.63
CA VAL A 186 -1.17 5.95 -7.19
C VAL A 186 -0.06 6.22 -6.19
N GLY A 187 -0.05 7.39 -5.57
CA GLY A 187 0.95 7.77 -4.56
C GLY A 187 0.97 6.82 -3.36
N SER A 188 -0.21 6.49 -2.81
CA SER A 188 -0.32 5.55 -1.69
C SER A 188 0.10 4.12 -2.08
N THR A 189 -0.20 3.68 -3.30
CA THR A 189 0.22 2.37 -3.82
C THR A 189 1.74 2.30 -3.94
N VAL A 190 2.38 3.31 -4.49
CA VAL A 190 3.84 3.40 -4.63
C VAL A 190 4.51 3.50 -3.25
N LEU A 191 3.97 4.33 -2.36
CA LEU A 191 4.49 4.49 -1.01
C LEU A 191 4.42 3.17 -0.23
N ARG A 192 3.28 2.47 -0.29
CA ARG A 192 3.11 1.16 0.35
C ARG A 192 4.10 0.12 -0.17
N ASP A 193 4.36 0.10 -1.48
CA ASP A 193 5.33 -0.84 -2.07
C ASP A 193 6.78 -0.48 -1.68
N ARG A 194 7.12 0.80 -1.57
CA ARG A 194 8.42 1.27 -1.08
C ARG A 194 8.66 0.97 0.39
N LEU A 195 7.62 1.00 1.22
CA LEU A 195 7.68 0.67 2.64
C LEU A 195 7.62 -0.84 2.91
N ASP A 196 7.30 -1.65 1.91
CA ASP A 196 7.22 -3.10 2.03
C ASP A 196 8.64 -3.71 1.99
N THR A 197 9.19 -3.98 3.16
CA THR A 197 10.51 -4.59 3.35
C THR A 197 10.48 -6.12 3.36
N THR A 198 9.37 -6.76 2.95
CA THR A 198 9.27 -8.23 2.94
C THR A 198 10.14 -8.85 1.85
N ILE A 199 10.66 -10.03 2.14
CA ILE A 199 11.46 -10.83 1.19
C ILE A 199 10.54 -11.40 0.10
N LYS A 200 10.78 -10.97 -1.14
CA LYS A 200 10.02 -11.41 -2.32
C LYS A 200 10.90 -12.02 -3.41
N THR A 201 12.20 -11.94 -3.25
CA THR A 201 13.15 -12.48 -4.22
C THR A 201 14.29 -13.22 -3.53
N SER A 202 14.86 -14.22 -4.23
CA SER A 202 16.05 -14.96 -3.78
C SER A 202 17.27 -14.05 -3.63
N GLU A 203 17.44 -13.09 -4.55
CA GLU A 203 18.55 -12.13 -4.52
C GLU A 203 18.51 -11.23 -3.27
N THR A 204 17.28 -10.79 -2.90
CA THR A 204 17.10 -10.01 -1.66
C THR A 204 17.42 -10.86 -0.44
N LEU A 205 16.96 -12.13 -0.40
CA LEU A 205 17.25 -13.05 0.69
C LEU A 205 18.77 -13.30 0.78
N GLN A 206 19.45 -13.60 -0.33
CA GLN A 206 20.89 -13.81 -0.39
C GLN A 206 21.68 -12.62 0.14
N ARG A 207 21.34 -11.42 -0.31
CA ARG A 207 22.00 -10.17 0.10
C ARG A 207 21.86 -9.91 1.60
N VAL A 208 20.66 -10.13 2.16
CA VAL A 208 20.39 -9.83 3.56
C VAL A 208 20.89 -10.94 4.49
N SER A 209 20.76 -12.21 4.10
CA SER A 209 21.25 -13.35 4.88
C SER A 209 22.76 -13.56 4.76
N LYS A 210 23.39 -12.94 3.77
CA LYS A 210 24.83 -13.14 3.43
C LYS A 210 25.18 -14.62 3.25
N SER A 211 24.21 -15.43 2.82
CA SER A 211 24.35 -16.87 2.62
C SER A 211 23.83 -17.31 1.26
N SER A 212 24.30 -18.43 0.73
CA SER A 212 23.84 -18.99 -0.54
C SER A 212 22.37 -19.39 -0.46
N ILE A 213 21.62 -19.17 -1.55
CA ILE A 213 20.25 -19.68 -1.67
C ILE A 213 20.33 -21.14 -2.13
N LEU A 214 19.88 -22.04 -1.26
CA LEU A 214 19.91 -23.48 -1.53
C LEU A 214 18.66 -23.98 -2.22
N GLY A 215 17.51 -23.29 -2.03
CA GLY A 215 16.28 -23.69 -2.65
C GLY A 215 15.22 -22.59 -2.64
N VAL A 216 14.36 -22.64 -3.64
CA VAL A 216 13.12 -21.84 -3.73
C VAL A 216 11.95 -22.81 -3.82
N ILE A 217 11.13 -22.86 -2.78
CA ILE A 217 10.05 -23.82 -2.64
C ILE A 217 8.72 -23.14 -2.96
N GLY A 218 8.00 -23.67 -3.94
CA GLY A 218 6.72 -23.15 -4.40
C GLY A 218 5.60 -23.33 -3.38
N TYR A 219 4.63 -22.42 -3.40
CA TYR A 219 3.40 -22.54 -2.66
C TYR A 219 2.40 -23.41 -3.42
N GLU A 220 1.99 -24.52 -2.82
CA GLU A 220 0.90 -25.38 -3.28
C GLU A 220 -0.24 -25.31 -2.26
N ARG A 221 -1.49 -25.17 -2.76
CA ARG A 221 -2.68 -25.04 -1.87
C ARG A 221 -2.88 -26.28 -1.02
N ASP A 222 -2.62 -27.45 -1.60
CA ASP A 222 -2.79 -28.74 -0.96
C ASP A 222 -1.70 -29.04 0.10
N ALA A 223 -0.57 -28.38 0.04
CA ALA A 223 0.53 -28.53 1.00
C ALA A 223 0.17 -28.15 2.46
N ARG A 224 -0.96 -27.48 2.67
CA ARG A 224 -1.49 -27.25 4.04
C ARG A 224 -2.06 -28.52 4.67
N HIS A 225 -2.69 -29.37 3.88
CA HIS A 225 -3.28 -30.62 4.32
C HIS A 225 -2.28 -31.77 4.16
N HIS A 226 -1.43 -31.69 3.15
CA HIS A 226 -0.41 -32.68 2.82
C HIS A 226 0.99 -32.06 2.74
N PRO A 227 1.65 -31.82 3.90
CA PRO A 227 2.93 -31.10 3.93
C PRO A 227 4.10 -31.90 3.35
N LEU A 228 3.95 -33.23 3.18
CA LEU A 228 5.04 -34.13 2.70
C LEU A 228 4.95 -34.37 1.19
N ILE A 229 6.14 -34.39 0.54
CA ILE A 229 6.28 -34.60 -0.91
C ILE A 229 6.05 -36.04 -1.35
N VAL A 230 6.05 -37.02 -0.42
CA VAL A 230 5.96 -38.45 -0.74
C VAL A 230 4.66 -38.81 -1.44
N ARG A 231 3.56 -38.12 -1.14
CA ARG A 231 2.26 -38.36 -1.78
C ARG A 231 2.21 -37.99 -3.26
N ASP A 232 3.12 -37.10 -3.70
CA ASP A 232 3.13 -36.58 -5.08
C ASP A 232 3.87 -37.53 -6.05
N GLN A 233 4.27 -38.70 -5.59
CA GLN A 233 5.06 -39.69 -6.37
C GLN A 233 6.28 -39.07 -7.09
N GLY A 234 6.83 -37.99 -6.52
CA GLY A 234 7.97 -37.27 -7.05
C GLY A 234 7.71 -36.44 -8.32
N ARG A 235 6.46 -36.22 -8.69
CA ARG A 235 6.06 -35.52 -9.93
C ARG A 235 5.70 -34.06 -9.73
N SER A 236 5.58 -33.59 -8.48
CA SER A 236 5.26 -32.18 -8.24
C SER A 236 6.48 -31.27 -8.40
N SER A 237 6.24 -30.03 -8.77
CA SER A 237 7.29 -29.00 -8.83
C SER A 237 7.94 -28.76 -7.47
N ARG A 238 7.21 -29.03 -6.38
CA ARG A 238 7.71 -28.98 -5.00
C ARG A 238 8.69 -30.10 -4.71
N SER A 239 8.41 -31.31 -5.17
CA SER A 239 9.35 -32.44 -5.07
C SER A 239 10.68 -32.13 -5.78
N GLU A 240 10.62 -31.51 -6.96
CA GLU A 240 11.82 -31.09 -7.68
C GLU A 240 12.59 -29.99 -6.95
N ALA A 241 11.89 -29.03 -6.33
CA ALA A 241 12.53 -28.00 -5.51
C ALA A 241 13.32 -28.61 -4.32
N PHE A 242 12.79 -29.66 -3.68
CA PHE A 242 13.52 -30.37 -2.61
C PHE A 242 14.68 -31.22 -3.15
N ARG A 243 14.58 -31.80 -4.34
CA ARG A 243 15.73 -32.46 -4.99
C ARG A 243 16.85 -31.47 -5.29
N SER A 244 16.48 -30.30 -5.80
CA SER A 244 17.45 -29.21 -6.03
C SER A 244 18.07 -28.72 -4.72
N LEU A 245 17.27 -28.55 -3.66
CA LEU A 245 17.76 -28.19 -2.31
C LEU A 245 18.79 -29.22 -1.80
N ARG A 246 18.47 -30.51 -1.91
CA ARG A 246 19.39 -31.62 -1.57
C ARG A 246 20.69 -31.49 -2.35
N THR A 247 20.61 -31.37 -3.69
CA THR A 247 21.77 -31.28 -4.56
C THR A 247 22.65 -30.08 -4.17
N ASN A 248 22.05 -28.90 -3.99
CA ASN A 248 22.78 -27.71 -3.58
C ASN A 248 23.44 -27.87 -2.19
N LEU A 249 22.75 -28.54 -1.26
CA LEU A 249 23.36 -28.84 0.07
C LEU A 249 24.58 -29.73 -0.04
N GLN A 250 24.59 -30.70 -0.95
CA GLN A 250 25.75 -31.61 -1.17
C GLN A 250 26.99 -30.86 -1.69
N PHE A 251 26.82 -29.78 -2.44
CA PHE A 251 27.91 -28.99 -2.97
C PHE A 251 28.41 -27.90 -2.01
N ILE A 252 27.78 -27.74 -0.83
CA ILE A 252 28.25 -26.79 0.17
C ILE A 252 29.43 -27.36 0.94
N GLY A 253 30.59 -26.74 0.78
CA GLY A 253 31.80 -27.08 1.53
C GLY A 253 32.37 -28.42 1.12
N VAL A 254 32.89 -28.47 -0.10
CA VAL A 254 33.62 -29.66 -0.65
C VAL A 254 34.68 -30.20 0.34
N ASP A 255 35.28 -29.29 1.13
CA ASP A 255 36.32 -29.65 2.12
C ASP A 255 35.73 -30.04 3.51
N ARG A 256 34.50 -29.66 3.83
CA ARG A 256 33.88 -29.93 5.14
C ARG A 256 32.36 -29.92 5.03
N GLN A 257 31.78 -31.04 4.59
CA GLN A 257 30.33 -31.22 4.58
C GLN A 257 29.80 -31.25 6.02
N PRO A 258 28.73 -30.50 6.33
CA PRO A 258 28.10 -30.57 7.63
C PRO A 258 27.40 -31.93 7.80
N LYS A 259 27.68 -32.63 8.91
CA LYS A 259 27.00 -33.88 9.31
C LYS A 259 25.77 -33.60 10.15
N SER A 260 25.70 -32.42 10.79
CA SER A 260 24.56 -31.98 11.58
C SER A 260 24.07 -30.61 11.10
N LEU A 261 22.78 -30.52 10.83
CA LEU A 261 22.15 -29.36 10.25
C LEU A 261 20.91 -28.92 11.06
N VAL A 262 20.94 -27.73 11.65
CA VAL A 262 19.76 -27.12 12.24
C VAL A 262 18.94 -26.44 11.15
N VAL A 263 17.65 -26.75 11.08
CA VAL A 263 16.70 -26.07 10.22
C VAL A 263 15.82 -25.18 11.09
N THR A 264 15.91 -23.89 10.87
CA THR A 264 15.16 -22.88 11.65
C THR A 264 14.63 -21.77 10.75
N SER A 265 13.88 -20.84 11.33
CA SER A 265 13.31 -19.68 10.64
C SER A 265 13.35 -18.45 11.55
N CYS A 266 13.07 -17.25 11.00
CA CYS A 266 13.01 -16.06 11.83
C CYS A 266 11.75 -16.04 12.72
N LEU A 267 10.61 -16.44 12.16
CA LEU A 267 9.29 -16.35 12.80
C LEU A 267 8.51 -17.66 12.66
N PRO A 268 7.48 -17.87 13.52
CA PRO A 268 6.58 -19.02 13.39
C PRO A 268 5.83 -19.04 12.04
N GLY A 269 5.62 -20.24 11.49
CA GLY A 269 4.80 -20.44 10.27
C GLY A 269 5.54 -20.08 8.97
N GLU A 270 6.87 -20.09 8.96
CA GLU A 270 7.68 -19.91 7.75
C GLU A 270 8.00 -21.23 7.03
N GLY A 271 7.62 -22.37 7.63
CA GLY A 271 7.73 -23.68 7.02
C GLY A 271 9.01 -24.45 7.36
N LYS A 272 9.67 -24.12 8.46
CA LYS A 272 10.87 -24.82 8.95
C LYS A 272 10.67 -26.34 9.05
N SER A 273 9.67 -26.79 9.80
CA SER A 273 9.44 -28.22 10.06
C SER A 273 9.02 -29.01 8.80
N SER A 274 8.22 -28.40 7.92
CA SER A 274 7.93 -29.03 6.62
C SER A 274 9.16 -29.08 5.72
N THR A 275 10.07 -28.11 5.81
CA THR A 275 11.34 -28.11 5.10
C THR A 275 12.29 -29.17 5.67
N SER A 276 12.39 -29.28 7.01
CA SER A 276 13.18 -30.30 7.70
C SER A 276 12.74 -31.72 7.29
N ALA A 277 11.44 -32.01 7.38
CA ALA A 277 10.88 -33.31 7.06
C ALA A 277 11.11 -33.68 5.58
N ASN A 278 10.79 -32.78 4.65
CA ASN A 278 10.93 -33.08 3.21
C ASN A 278 12.40 -33.16 2.77
N LEU A 279 13.31 -32.38 3.38
CA LEU A 279 14.74 -32.50 3.13
C LEU A 279 15.26 -33.83 3.64
N ALA A 280 14.86 -34.26 4.84
CA ALA A 280 15.23 -35.57 5.41
C ALA A 280 14.76 -36.72 4.49
N ILE A 281 13.50 -36.68 4.04
CA ILE A 281 12.94 -37.66 3.09
C ILE A 281 13.75 -37.68 1.80
N THR A 282 14.05 -36.52 1.21
CA THR A 282 14.74 -36.43 -0.08
C THR A 282 16.18 -36.93 0.01
N LEU A 283 16.87 -36.73 1.14
CA LEU A 283 18.21 -37.26 1.40
C LEU A 283 18.16 -38.78 1.58
N ALA A 284 17.20 -39.32 2.34
CA ALA A 284 17.02 -40.75 2.55
C ALA A 284 16.71 -41.50 1.24
N GLN A 285 15.87 -40.89 0.38
CA GLN A 285 15.59 -41.41 -0.97
C GLN A 285 16.83 -41.45 -1.88
N ALA A 286 17.81 -40.60 -1.59
CA ALA A 286 19.13 -40.65 -2.29
C ALA A 286 20.13 -41.65 -1.69
N GLY A 287 19.68 -42.46 -0.73
CA GLY A 287 20.51 -43.52 -0.12
C GLY A 287 21.30 -43.10 1.11
N TRP A 288 21.13 -41.84 1.62
CA TRP A 288 21.81 -41.40 2.83
C TRP A 288 21.07 -41.95 4.07
N ARG A 289 21.88 -42.37 5.07
CA ARG A 289 21.33 -42.68 6.40
C ARG A 289 21.07 -41.38 7.13
N VAL A 290 19.77 -41.02 7.26
CA VAL A 290 19.35 -39.72 7.81
C VAL A 290 18.60 -39.94 9.12
N ILE A 291 18.88 -39.10 10.11
CA ILE A 291 18.04 -38.98 11.29
C ILE A 291 17.45 -37.56 11.34
N LEU A 292 16.13 -37.47 11.49
CA LEU A 292 15.41 -36.23 11.73
C LEU A 292 15.06 -36.14 13.22
N VAL A 293 15.58 -35.13 13.89
CA VAL A 293 15.36 -34.85 15.31
C VAL A 293 14.37 -33.69 15.48
N ASP A 294 13.28 -33.91 16.21
CA ASP A 294 12.35 -32.83 16.57
C ASP A 294 12.90 -32.08 17.79
N GLY A 295 13.65 -31.00 17.52
CA GLY A 295 14.25 -30.11 18.52
C GLY A 295 13.35 -28.93 18.90
N ASP A 296 12.14 -28.80 18.33
CA ASP A 296 11.17 -27.80 18.75
C ASP A 296 10.37 -28.33 19.96
N LEU A 297 11.03 -28.39 21.10
CA LEU A 297 10.44 -28.90 22.35
C LEU A 297 9.28 -28.02 22.88
N ARG A 298 9.02 -26.86 22.27
CA ARG A 298 7.90 -25.98 22.65
C ARG A 298 6.65 -26.26 21.84
N ARG A 299 6.79 -26.51 20.54
CA ARG A 299 5.69 -26.79 19.61
C ARG A 299 6.08 -27.89 18.62
N PRO A 300 6.27 -29.11 19.12
CA PRO A 300 6.70 -30.24 18.30
C PRO A 300 5.69 -30.48 17.19
N SER A 301 6.19 -30.73 15.98
CA SER A 301 5.33 -30.89 14.81
C SER A 301 5.73 -32.06 13.90
N ILE A 302 6.92 -32.59 14.03
CA ILE A 302 7.42 -33.71 13.22
C ILE A 302 6.57 -34.97 13.38
N PRO A 303 6.16 -35.40 14.61
CA PRO A 303 5.29 -36.56 14.77
C PRO A 303 3.99 -36.45 14.01
N ARG A 304 3.35 -35.28 14.07
CA ARG A 304 2.08 -35.01 13.34
C ARG A 304 2.26 -35.03 11.83
N TYR A 305 3.40 -34.51 11.30
CA TYR A 305 3.64 -34.49 9.85
C TYR A 305 3.91 -35.90 9.30
N LEU A 306 4.63 -36.72 10.05
CA LEU A 306 5.05 -38.05 9.64
C LEU A 306 4.09 -39.15 10.04
N GLY A 307 3.09 -38.83 10.88
CA GLY A 307 2.11 -39.81 11.37
C GLY A 307 2.73 -40.85 12.30
N ILE A 308 3.64 -40.43 13.17
CA ILE A 308 4.34 -41.30 14.13
C ILE A 308 3.96 -40.92 15.57
N GLU A 309 4.30 -41.82 16.53
CA GLU A 309 4.12 -41.58 17.95
C GLU A 309 5.13 -40.55 18.46
N GLY A 310 4.69 -39.61 19.28
CA GLY A 310 5.54 -38.50 19.78
C GLY A 310 5.61 -38.39 21.30
N ALA A 311 5.02 -39.35 22.06
CA ALA A 311 4.92 -39.25 23.52
C ALA A 311 6.26 -39.45 24.24
N VAL A 312 7.19 -40.18 23.64
CA VAL A 312 8.52 -40.45 24.16
C VAL A 312 9.56 -40.07 23.10
N GLY A 313 10.66 -39.44 23.47
CA GLY A 313 11.64 -38.99 22.50
C GLY A 313 12.85 -38.28 23.09
N LEU A 314 13.33 -37.24 22.41
CA LEU A 314 14.52 -36.47 22.74
C LEU A 314 14.58 -36.04 24.21
N THR A 315 13.48 -35.49 24.72
CA THR A 315 13.41 -35.05 26.12
C THR A 315 13.67 -36.20 27.09
N ASP A 316 13.07 -37.38 26.82
CA ASP A 316 13.21 -38.54 27.72
C ASP A 316 14.64 -39.11 27.69
N VAL A 317 15.31 -39.07 26.53
CA VAL A 317 16.73 -39.43 26.42
C VAL A 317 17.62 -38.46 27.17
N LEU A 318 17.37 -37.14 27.05
CA LEU A 318 18.21 -36.11 27.68
C LEU A 318 18.09 -36.09 29.22
N ILE A 319 17.01 -36.67 29.80
CA ILE A 319 16.81 -36.79 31.22
C ILE A 319 17.04 -38.25 31.75
N ASP A 320 17.69 -39.09 30.92
CA ASP A 320 18.04 -40.48 31.22
C ASP A 320 16.82 -41.38 31.60
N LYS A 321 15.63 -41.06 31.08
CA LYS A 321 14.41 -41.86 31.25
C LYS A 321 14.18 -42.91 30.17
N ALA A 322 14.85 -42.80 29.03
CA ALA A 322 14.75 -43.74 27.93
C ALA A 322 16.11 -43.90 27.28
N GLN A 323 16.38 -45.10 26.73
CA GLN A 323 17.56 -45.33 25.93
C GLN A 323 17.34 -44.85 24.49
N LEU A 324 18.38 -44.30 23.84
CA LEU A 324 18.26 -43.76 22.48
C LEU A 324 17.70 -44.76 21.46
N PRO A 325 18.14 -46.06 21.42
CA PRO A 325 17.59 -47.03 20.45
C PRO A 325 16.09 -47.29 20.63
N ASP A 326 15.55 -47.15 21.85
CA ASP A 326 14.16 -47.47 22.15
C ASP A 326 13.16 -46.39 21.66
N VAL A 327 13.69 -45.17 21.42
CA VAL A 327 12.85 -44.01 21.04
C VAL A 327 13.01 -43.59 19.59
N ILE A 328 14.03 -44.13 18.90
CA ILE A 328 14.18 -43.89 17.45
C ILE A 328 13.17 -44.72 16.69
N GLN A 329 12.41 -44.08 15.80
CA GLN A 329 11.43 -44.72 14.94
C GLN A 329 11.91 -44.70 13.49
N THR A 330 11.85 -45.85 12.81
CA THR A 330 12.07 -45.94 11.37
C THR A 330 10.82 -45.53 10.64
N TRP A 331 10.95 -44.68 9.63
CA TRP A 331 9.80 -44.23 8.84
C TRP A 331 9.70 -45.01 7.52
N SER A 332 8.68 -44.73 6.70
CA SER A 332 8.41 -45.43 5.42
C SER A 332 9.60 -45.54 4.48
N GLU A 333 10.56 -44.63 4.54
CA GLU A 333 11.84 -44.72 3.82
C GLU A 333 12.87 -45.48 4.70
N PRO A 334 13.49 -46.55 4.21
CA PRO A 334 14.36 -47.44 5.03
C PRO A 334 15.54 -46.72 5.63
N ASN A 335 16.03 -45.65 4.99
CA ASN A 335 17.19 -44.90 5.44
C ASN A 335 16.83 -43.67 6.28
N LEU A 336 15.56 -43.49 6.66
CA LEU A 336 15.09 -42.38 7.47
C LEU A 336 14.66 -42.82 8.85
N SER A 337 15.43 -42.38 9.83
CA SER A 337 15.09 -42.49 11.26
C SER A 337 14.59 -41.19 11.81
N ILE A 338 13.67 -41.27 12.77
CA ILE A 338 13.06 -40.10 13.42
C ILE A 338 13.27 -40.20 14.91
N LEU A 339 13.77 -39.14 15.51
CA LEU A 339 13.79 -38.95 16.95
C LEU A 339 12.75 -37.87 17.32
N PRO A 340 11.55 -38.22 17.78
CA PRO A 340 10.54 -37.26 18.16
C PRO A 340 10.97 -36.48 19.40
N SER A 341 10.30 -35.36 19.67
CA SER A 341 10.60 -34.48 20.81
C SER A 341 10.39 -35.15 22.18
N GLY A 342 9.43 -36.05 22.30
CA GLY A 342 8.94 -36.55 23.58
C GLY A 342 8.05 -35.51 24.28
N ARG A 343 7.97 -35.60 25.61
CA ARG A 343 7.16 -34.69 26.43
C ARG A 343 7.75 -33.30 26.46
N ILE A 344 6.87 -32.29 26.44
CA ILE A 344 7.30 -30.89 26.52
C ILE A 344 7.90 -30.62 27.93
N PRO A 345 9.19 -30.25 27.99
CA PRO A 345 9.84 -30.01 29.29
C PRO A 345 9.55 -28.57 29.79
N PRO A 346 9.70 -28.29 31.08
CA PRO A 346 9.56 -26.94 31.62
C PRO A 346 10.69 -25.99 31.21
N ASN A 347 11.87 -26.52 30.88
CA ASN A 347 13.10 -25.78 30.58
C ASN A 347 13.76 -26.25 29.26
N PRO A 348 13.12 -26.01 28.08
CA PRO A 348 13.62 -26.50 26.79
C PRO A 348 15.04 -26.02 26.46
N SER A 349 15.34 -24.73 26.65
CA SER A 349 16.64 -24.15 26.28
C SER A 349 17.80 -24.77 27.06
N GLU A 350 17.61 -25.06 28.34
CA GLU A 350 18.63 -25.68 29.20
C GLU A 350 18.92 -27.12 28.75
N LEU A 351 17.89 -27.89 28.44
CA LEU A 351 18.04 -29.25 27.93
C LEU A 351 18.77 -29.28 26.60
N LEU A 352 18.39 -28.41 25.67
CA LEU A 352 19.04 -28.34 24.37
C LEU A 352 20.47 -27.80 24.44
N GLY A 353 20.84 -27.02 25.46
CA GLY A 353 22.19 -26.52 25.73
C GLY A 353 23.05 -27.47 26.58
N SER A 354 22.47 -28.58 27.07
CA SER A 354 23.14 -29.49 28.01
C SER A 354 24.33 -30.25 27.36
N GLN A 355 25.17 -30.79 28.20
CA GLN A 355 26.23 -31.70 27.76
C GLN A 355 25.66 -33.00 27.19
N GLY A 356 24.50 -33.46 27.71
CA GLY A 356 23.77 -34.60 27.16
C GLY A 356 23.37 -34.41 25.70
N MET A 357 22.92 -33.22 25.32
CA MET A 357 22.57 -32.92 23.91
C MET A 357 23.80 -32.94 23.01
N ARG A 358 24.96 -32.42 23.46
CA ARG A 358 26.21 -32.47 22.67
C ARG A 358 26.68 -33.91 22.48
N GLN A 359 26.65 -34.75 23.53
CA GLN A 359 27.00 -36.16 23.45
C GLN A 359 26.02 -36.93 22.54
N LEU A 360 24.75 -36.65 22.63
CA LEU A 360 23.73 -37.22 21.73
C LEU A 360 24.03 -36.89 20.27
N LEU A 361 24.24 -35.61 19.94
CA LEU A 361 24.59 -35.20 18.59
C LEU A 361 25.85 -35.86 18.08
N ALA A 362 26.90 -35.96 18.89
CA ALA A 362 28.14 -36.66 18.53
C ALA A 362 27.86 -38.13 18.16
N ARG A 363 27.12 -38.86 19.00
CA ARG A 363 26.70 -40.25 18.73
C ARG A 363 25.87 -40.37 17.47
N LEU A 364 24.97 -39.43 17.21
CA LEU A 364 24.12 -39.45 16.00
C LEU A 364 24.96 -39.17 14.74
N THR A 365 25.93 -38.23 14.76
CA THR A 365 26.81 -37.94 13.62
C THR A 365 27.82 -39.05 13.31
N GLU A 366 28.07 -39.96 14.25
CA GLU A 366 28.83 -41.21 13.99
C GLU A 366 27.96 -42.29 13.32
N ALA A 367 26.68 -42.39 13.71
CA ALA A 367 25.79 -43.44 13.22
C ALA A 367 25.09 -43.10 11.89
N TYR A 368 24.87 -41.83 11.61
CA TYR A 368 24.14 -41.32 10.43
C TYR A 368 25.02 -40.46 9.53
N ASP A 369 24.73 -40.45 8.24
CA ASP A 369 25.44 -39.64 7.27
C ASP A 369 24.96 -38.16 7.38
N MET A 370 23.71 -37.93 7.82
CA MET A 370 23.15 -36.60 8.06
C MET A 370 22.20 -36.61 9.26
N VAL A 371 22.43 -35.66 10.17
CA VAL A 371 21.51 -35.35 11.31
C VAL A 371 20.81 -34.05 11.00
N ILE A 372 19.50 -34.06 10.84
CA ILE A 372 18.66 -32.84 10.66
C ILE A 372 17.93 -32.58 11.95
N VAL A 373 18.10 -31.37 12.52
CA VAL A 373 17.43 -30.94 13.72
C VAL A 373 16.41 -29.87 13.36
N ASP A 374 15.11 -30.18 13.48
CA ASP A 374 14.05 -29.17 13.37
C ASP A 374 14.06 -28.33 14.65
N ALA A 375 14.28 -27.02 14.55
CA ALA A 375 14.41 -26.13 15.67
C ALA A 375 13.29 -25.07 15.69
N PRO A 376 12.91 -24.50 16.83
CA PRO A 376 11.96 -23.39 16.90
C PRO A 376 12.48 -22.15 16.16
N PRO A 377 11.62 -21.13 15.93
CA PRO A 377 12.07 -19.90 15.25
C PRO A 377 13.05 -19.11 16.14
N LEU A 378 14.07 -18.49 15.51
CA LEU A 378 15.18 -17.80 16.17
C LEU A 378 14.79 -16.57 16.99
N LEU A 379 13.88 -15.72 16.48
CA LEU A 379 13.63 -14.42 17.10
C LEU A 379 12.76 -14.50 18.39
N PRO A 380 11.77 -15.39 18.49
CA PRO A 380 10.97 -15.50 19.72
C PRO A 380 11.68 -16.20 20.89
N VAL A 381 12.61 -17.13 20.60
CA VAL A 381 13.23 -17.99 21.63
C VAL A 381 14.69 -18.30 21.31
N THR A 382 15.49 -18.57 22.34
CA THR A 382 16.93 -18.84 22.21
C THR A 382 17.28 -20.27 21.84
N ASP A 383 16.33 -21.20 21.90
CA ASP A 383 16.51 -22.64 21.72
C ASP A 383 17.20 -22.99 20.38
N ALA A 384 16.78 -22.33 19.28
CA ALA A 384 17.38 -22.56 17.99
C ALA A 384 18.84 -22.06 17.90
N ALA A 385 19.15 -20.95 18.57
CA ALA A 385 20.50 -20.45 18.68
C ALA A 385 21.39 -21.42 19.48
N THR A 386 20.87 -21.98 20.57
CA THR A 386 21.55 -22.99 21.37
C THR A 386 21.89 -24.25 20.54
N LEU A 387 20.94 -24.75 19.75
CA LEU A 387 21.16 -25.88 18.82
C LEU A 387 22.16 -25.53 17.70
N ALA A 388 22.05 -24.31 17.15
CA ALA A 388 22.97 -23.85 16.11
C ALA A 388 24.43 -23.75 16.56
N ALA A 389 24.67 -23.48 17.85
CA ALA A 389 25.99 -23.42 18.42
C ALA A 389 26.69 -24.80 18.54
N VAL A 390 25.93 -25.90 18.53
CA VAL A 390 26.43 -27.26 18.71
C VAL A 390 26.39 -28.12 17.44
N CYS A 391 25.68 -27.66 16.39
CA CYS A 391 25.63 -28.33 15.10
C CYS A 391 26.60 -27.71 14.10
N ASP A 392 26.95 -28.47 13.02
CA ASP A 392 27.93 -28.04 11.99
C ASP A 392 27.44 -26.91 11.11
N GLY A 393 26.11 -26.75 10.99
CA GLY A 393 25.51 -25.69 10.17
C GLY A 393 24.05 -25.40 10.44
N THR A 394 23.61 -24.25 9.98
CA THR A 394 22.23 -23.77 10.10
C THR A 394 21.65 -23.47 8.71
N LEU A 395 20.49 -24.03 8.42
CA LEU A 395 19.67 -23.70 7.27
C LEU A 395 18.57 -22.73 7.69
N LEU A 396 18.59 -21.53 7.12
CA LEU A 396 17.63 -20.48 7.45
C LEU A 396 16.46 -20.48 6.46
N VAL A 397 15.25 -20.75 6.94
CA VAL A 397 14.02 -20.75 6.13
C VAL A 397 13.33 -19.39 6.25
N ALA A 398 13.09 -18.74 5.11
CA ALA A 398 12.37 -17.49 5.02
C ALA A 398 11.07 -17.68 4.21
N ARG A 399 10.01 -16.98 4.58
CA ARG A 399 8.72 -17.05 3.89
C ARG A 399 8.54 -15.88 2.95
N TYR A 400 8.25 -16.17 1.68
CA TYR A 400 7.92 -15.18 0.65
C TYR A 400 6.80 -14.23 1.11
N GLY A 401 7.02 -12.92 0.95
CA GLY A 401 6.03 -11.88 1.22
C GLY A 401 5.57 -11.75 2.68
N ARG A 402 6.26 -12.43 3.63
CA ARG A 402 5.95 -12.37 5.06
C ARG A 402 7.18 -12.07 5.91
N THR A 403 8.28 -12.75 5.67
CA THR A 403 9.55 -12.47 6.36
C THR A 403 10.08 -11.11 5.89
N ARG A 404 10.40 -10.22 6.82
CA ARG A 404 10.99 -8.91 6.54
C ARG A 404 12.52 -8.99 6.52
N GLN A 405 13.16 -8.07 5.79
CA GLN A 405 14.61 -7.97 5.76
C GLN A 405 15.21 -7.82 7.16
N GLU A 406 14.60 -6.99 8.00
CA GLU A 406 14.98 -6.78 9.40
C GLU A 406 15.00 -8.09 10.21
N HIS A 407 14.03 -8.97 10.02
CA HIS A 407 13.99 -10.27 10.71
C HIS A 407 15.19 -11.15 10.31
N ILE A 408 15.55 -11.19 9.03
CA ILE A 408 16.71 -11.94 8.53
C ILE A 408 17.99 -11.35 9.10
N THR A 409 18.15 -10.03 9.07
CA THR A 409 19.34 -9.36 9.61
C THR A 409 19.55 -9.71 11.08
N ARG A 410 18.51 -9.58 11.91
CA ARG A 410 18.58 -9.93 13.34
C ARG A 410 18.87 -11.42 13.58
N ALA A 411 18.27 -12.31 12.77
CA ALA A 411 18.52 -13.73 12.87
C ALA A 411 19.98 -14.08 12.55
N VAL A 412 20.53 -13.48 11.48
CA VAL A 412 21.94 -13.66 11.10
C VAL A 412 22.90 -13.08 12.14
N GLU A 413 22.59 -11.89 12.69
CA GLU A 413 23.39 -11.28 13.77
C GLU A 413 23.39 -12.17 15.01
N MET A 414 22.25 -12.73 15.40
CA MET A 414 22.14 -13.68 16.52
C MET A 414 22.99 -14.93 16.28
N LEU A 415 22.91 -15.54 15.08
CA LEU A 415 23.72 -16.70 14.74
C LEU A 415 25.23 -16.37 14.70
N SER A 416 25.58 -15.20 14.18
CA SER A 416 26.98 -14.74 14.13
C SER A 416 27.57 -14.50 15.53
N SER A 417 26.78 -13.97 16.47
CA SER A 417 27.23 -13.69 17.84
C SER A 417 27.62 -14.94 18.63
N ILE A 418 27.11 -16.11 18.20
CA ILE A 418 27.44 -17.43 18.79
C ILE A 418 28.36 -18.25 17.89
N ASN A 419 28.94 -17.66 16.84
CA ASN A 419 29.77 -18.31 15.83
C ASN A 419 29.09 -19.49 15.11
N ALA A 420 27.75 -19.49 15.03
CA ALA A 420 27.02 -20.52 14.30
C ALA A 420 27.10 -20.26 12.78
N ARG A 421 27.47 -21.30 12.03
CA ARG A 421 27.66 -21.25 10.58
C ARG A 421 26.29 -21.29 9.87
N VAL A 422 25.90 -20.23 9.16
CA VAL A 422 24.77 -20.28 8.23
C VAL A 422 25.24 -20.88 6.91
N VAL A 423 24.86 -22.14 6.64
CA VAL A 423 25.27 -22.87 5.42
C VAL A 423 24.46 -22.42 4.21
N GLY A 424 23.27 -21.92 4.40
CA GLY A 424 22.43 -21.38 3.34
C GLY A 424 21.05 -20.98 3.79
N SER A 425 20.30 -20.43 2.85
CA SER A 425 18.91 -19.99 3.06
C SER A 425 17.95 -20.63 2.05
N VAL A 426 16.70 -20.80 2.46
CA VAL A 426 15.61 -21.30 1.62
C VAL A 426 14.48 -20.25 1.58
N LEU A 427 14.02 -19.91 0.38
CA LEU A 427 12.83 -19.08 0.19
C LEU A 427 11.61 -19.99 -0.01
N ASN A 428 10.74 -20.03 0.98
CA ASN A 428 9.57 -20.91 1.02
C ASN A 428 8.26 -20.18 0.69
N PHE A 429 7.24 -20.91 0.28
CA PHE A 429 5.91 -20.40 -0.11
C PHE A 429 5.94 -19.39 -1.27
N THR A 430 6.83 -19.58 -2.22
CA THR A 430 6.95 -18.72 -3.40
C THR A 430 5.77 -18.96 -4.34
N PRO A 431 5.04 -17.93 -4.79
CA PRO A 431 3.93 -18.11 -5.73
C PRO A 431 4.39 -18.75 -7.05
N ALA A 432 3.63 -19.71 -7.56
CA ALA A 432 3.97 -20.45 -8.80
C ALA A 432 4.12 -19.54 -10.05
N ARG A 433 3.49 -18.35 -10.03
CA ARG A 433 3.58 -17.34 -11.10
C ARG A 433 4.74 -16.36 -10.93
N SER A 434 5.57 -16.48 -9.88
CA SER A 434 6.73 -15.61 -9.72
C SER A 434 7.84 -16.00 -10.69
N ASP A 435 8.51 -15.00 -11.28
CA ASP A 435 9.65 -15.21 -12.17
C ASP A 435 10.78 -15.99 -11.46
N GLN A 436 10.87 -15.88 -10.14
CA GLN A 436 11.78 -16.60 -9.24
C GLN A 436 11.57 -18.12 -9.25
N TYR A 437 10.32 -18.56 -9.33
CA TYR A 437 10.00 -19.99 -9.37
C TYR A 437 10.34 -20.61 -10.73
N ARG A 438 10.21 -19.84 -11.82
CA ARG A 438 10.55 -20.26 -13.18
C ARG A 438 12.06 -20.35 -13.44
N GLY A 439 12.86 -19.54 -12.75
CA GLY A 439 14.32 -19.48 -12.91
C GLY A 439 15.07 -20.63 -12.24
N TYR A 440 14.52 -21.23 -11.19
CA TYR A 440 15.14 -22.35 -10.44
C TYR A 440 14.57 -23.74 -10.80
N GLY A 441 13.39 -23.80 -11.44
CA GLY A 441 12.82 -25.02 -11.95
C GLY A 441 12.94 -25.05 -13.49
N TYR A 442 13.75 -25.93 -14.03
CA TYR A 442 13.67 -26.29 -15.43
C TYR A 442 12.24 -26.76 -15.70
N GLY A 443 11.46 -25.91 -16.39
CA GLY A 443 10.05 -26.16 -16.67
C GLY A 443 9.86 -27.38 -17.57
N TYR A 444 9.55 -28.51 -16.98
CA TYR A 444 8.85 -29.58 -17.67
C TYR A 444 7.36 -29.28 -17.60
N GLU A 445 6.86 -28.46 -18.55
CA GLU A 445 5.42 -28.48 -18.86
C GLU A 445 5.12 -29.80 -19.56
N PRO A 446 4.30 -30.69 -19.01
CA PRO A 446 3.77 -31.82 -19.80
C PRO A 446 2.87 -31.21 -20.87
N GLN A 447 3.30 -31.30 -22.13
CA GLN A 447 2.41 -31.06 -23.28
C GLN A 447 1.30 -32.12 -23.22
N VAL A 448 0.16 -31.73 -22.67
CA VAL A 448 -1.08 -32.47 -22.90
C VAL A 448 -1.45 -32.22 -24.36
N LYS A 449 -1.01 -33.12 -25.26
CA LYS A 449 -1.57 -33.26 -26.59
C LYS A 449 -3.02 -33.72 -26.43
N THR A 450 -3.94 -32.76 -26.58
CA THR A 450 -5.34 -33.07 -26.87
C THR A 450 -5.38 -33.80 -28.21
N LEU A 451 -5.48 -35.11 -28.17
CA LEU A 451 -5.87 -35.94 -29.32
C LEU A 451 -7.35 -35.59 -29.62
N THR A 452 -7.56 -34.70 -30.57
CA THR A 452 -8.86 -34.55 -31.24
C THR A 452 -9.06 -35.79 -32.08
N THR A 453 -9.95 -36.66 -31.64
CA THR A 453 -10.48 -37.79 -32.44
C THR A 453 -11.38 -37.24 -33.53
N VAL A 454 -11.11 -37.62 -34.75
CA VAL A 454 -11.94 -37.44 -35.94
C VAL A 454 -13.16 -38.32 -35.85
#